data_3f401a9da7ff0442c2b59c67cab113c2
#
_entry.id   3f401a9da7ff0442c2b59c67cab113c2
#
_cell.length_a   1.000
_cell.length_b   1.000
_cell.length_c   1.000
_cell.angle_alpha   90.00
_cell.angle_beta   90.00
_cell.angle_gamma   90.00
#
_symmetry.space_group_name_H-M   'P 1'
#
loop_
_entity.id
_entity.type
_entity.pdbx_description
1 polymer ?
#
loop_
_entity_poly.entity_id
_entity_poly.type
_entity_poly.pdbx_seq_one_letter_code
_entity_poly.pdbx_strand_id
1 'polypeptide(L)'
;MDEDNEKVIISNEEGFSPNEKEKWFNEEDYIKQIEINNNGKFIYPSEISNNINERIITLSFKAAIEINSDLFFNKTVLDINSGIGLNSLIAAKSGAKKIYSLEPNETLSKYQKEIVKHNFFENIITVISCDIYNFKFPKNKKVDIIICNWMGYFLLQNSFIKQVIYARDNFLKENNGLIFPDKATLYISALEDQKYKEEKFSYWNNVYGVDMSCITNISFTSPLIDSFNKDTIISTICPIYTIDIYNVKEEDLNFSNEYELIFIKNDYMSGLASWFDVEFSNVPNQIKFTTSPFNQLTKWKHTIFYKNDDVNVQKGDVLKGSFCCLVDEKTNEEMSSLNIKISFHFNRKENNNEDNDSSNGIQLYKISS
;
A
#
# COMPACT_ATOMS: atom_id res chain seq x y z
N MET A 1 53.37 -34.89 2.16
CA MET A 1 52.60 -33.97 1.27
C MET A 1 51.32 -33.72 2.01
N ASP A 2 51.35 -32.64 2.72
CA ASP A 2 50.40 -32.34 3.76
C ASP A 2 49.22 -31.59 3.15
N GLU A 3 48.02 -32.08 3.43
CA GLU A 3 46.79 -31.37 3.11
C GLU A 3 46.50 -30.35 4.20
N ASP A 4 46.69 -29.07 3.90
CA ASP A 4 46.33 -27.96 4.77
C ASP A 4 44.79 -27.78 4.78
N ASN A 5 44.19 -28.29 5.86
CA ASN A 5 42.85 -27.94 6.28
C ASN A 5 42.87 -26.54 6.94
N GLU A 6 42.56 -25.48 6.19
CA GLU A 6 42.25 -24.19 6.78
C GLU A 6 40.94 -24.25 7.57
N LYS A 7 41.07 -24.45 8.89
CA LYS A 7 39.99 -24.17 9.81
C LYS A 7 39.81 -22.68 9.92
N VAL A 8 38.67 -22.18 9.40
CA VAL A 8 38.18 -20.82 9.74
C VAL A 8 37.95 -20.76 11.27
N ILE A 9 38.87 -20.14 11.98
CA ILE A 9 38.72 -19.81 13.39
C ILE A 9 37.80 -18.61 13.46
N ILE A 10 36.54 -18.84 13.84
CA ILE A 10 35.64 -17.78 14.30
C ILE A 10 36.18 -17.41 15.70
N SER A 11 36.73 -16.20 15.79
CA SER A 11 37.29 -15.63 17.01
C SER A 11 36.23 -15.51 18.09
N ASN A 12 36.57 -16.09 19.19
CA ASN A 12 36.06 -16.06 20.54
C ASN A 12 35.01 -15.01 20.88
N GLU A 13 33.87 -15.53 21.25
CA GLU A 13 32.92 -14.90 22.16
C GLU A 13 33.58 -14.75 23.53
N GLU A 14 34.01 -13.55 23.91
CA GLU A 14 34.29 -13.22 25.29
C GLU A 14 32.96 -13.06 26.05
N GLY A 15 32.68 -13.98 26.96
CA GLY A 15 32.18 -13.60 28.25
C GLY A 15 30.70 -13.59 28.52
N PHE A 16 29.93 -14.62 28.16
CA PHE A 16 28.72 -14.92 28.93
C PHE A 16 28.83 -16.34 29.52
N SER A 17 28.64 -16.46 30.81
CA SER A 17 28.54 -17.77 31.44
C SER A 17 27.25 -18.48 30.99
N PRO A 18 27.19 -19.82 30.92
CA PRO A 18 25.99 -20.56 30.58
C PRO A 18 24.76 -20.14 31.39
N ASN A 19 24.93 -19.79 32.65
CA ASN A 19 23.88 -19.34 33.56
C ASN A 19 23.35 -17.91 33.24
N GLU A 20 24.14 -17.08 32.55
CA GLU A 20 23.67 -15.75 32.12
C GLU A 20 22.91 -15.83 30.81
N LYS A 21 23.25 -16.74 29.90
CA LYS A 21 22.46 -17.00 28.68
C LYS A 21 21.05 -17.49 29.00
N GLU A 22 20.90 -18.37 29.99
CA GLU A 22 19.58 -18.84 30.47
C GLU A 22 18.75 -17.73 31.14
N LYS A 23 19.38 -16.73 31.73
CA LYS A 23 18.68 -15.60 32.35
C LYS A 23 18.14 -14.58 31.35
N TRP A 24 18.73 -14.51 30.15
CA TRP A 24 18.32 -13.56 29.09
C TRP A 24 17.30 -14.13 28.13
N PHE A 25 17.20 -15.45 28.02
CA PHE A 25 16.28 -16.10 27.10
C PHE A 25 15.53 -17.22 27.83
N ASN A 26 14.39 -16.89 28.40
CA ASN A 26 13.43 -17.88 28.84
C ASN A 26 12.43 -18.10 27.67
N GLU A 27 12.55 -19.24 27.01
CA GLU A 27 11.75 -19.63 25.88
C GLU A 27 10.23 -19.63 26.21
N GLU A 28 9.85 -20.02 27.42
CA GLU A 28 8.47 -19.98 27.90
C GLU A 28 7.94 -18.54 28.07
N ASP A 29 8.76 -17.62 28.59
CA ASP A 29 8.38 -16.21 28.72
C ASP A 29 8.36 -15.51 27.37
N TYR A 30 9.24 -15.91 26.44
CA TYR A 30 9.25 -15.43 25.06
C TYR A 30 8.02 -15.94 24.29
N ILE A 31 7.69 -17.24 24.41
CA ILE A 31 6.50 -17.83 23.83
C ILE A 31 5.23 -17.22 24.45
N LYS A 32 5.18 -17.04 25.77
CA LYS A 32 4.07 -16.33 26.43
C LYS A 32 3.94 -14.87 25.98
N GLN A 33 5.05 -14.16 25.77
CA GLN A 33 4.99 -12.80 25.22
C GLN A 33 4.52 -12.80 23.77
N ILE A 34 4.88 -13.80 22.98
CA ILE A 34 4.34 -14.00 21.61
C ILE A 34 2.86 -14.36 21.66
N GLU A 35 2.44 -15.24 22.57
CA GLU A 35 1.04 -15.65 22.71
C GLU A 35 0.14 -14.56 23.31
N ILE A 36 0.63 -13.75 24.25
CA ILE A 36 -0.10 -12.61 24.83
C ILE A 36 -0.26 -11.45 23.83
N ASN A 37 0.66 -11.33 22.86
CA ASN A 37 0.59 -10.30 21.83
C ASN A 37 -0.25 -10.71 20.61
N ASN A 38 -0.92 -11.86 20.65
CA ASN A 38 -1.51 -12.48 19.48
C ASN A 38 -3.04 -12.40 19.41
N ASN A 39 -3.48 -11.38 18.68
CA ASN A 39 -4.22 -11.65 17.44
C ASN A 39 -3.24 -11.93 16.27
N GLY A 40 -2.15 -12.64 16.50
CA GLY A 40 -1.27 -13.27 15.50
C GLY A 40 -0.18 -12.43 14.84
N LYS A 41 -0.01 -11.14 15.14
CA LYS A 41 1.11 -10.36 14.57
C LYS A 41 1.98 -9.72 15.66
N PHE A 42 3.17 -10.26 15.84
CA PHE A 42 4.25 -9.57 16.56
C PHE A 42 4.77 -8.42 15.66
N ILE A 43 4.74 -7.20 16.19
CA ILE A 43 5.25 -6.03 15.47
C ILE A 43 6.62 -5.68 16.04
N TYR A 44 7.64 -5.78 15.19
CA TYR A 44 8.98 -5.42 15.54
C TYR A 44 9.17 -3.91 15.66
N PRO A 45 9.99 -3.39 16.59
CA PRO A 45 10.32 -1.96 16.66
C PRO A 45 10.87 -1.40 15.35
N SER A 46 11.56 -2.22 14.55
CA SER A 46 12.01 -1.86 13.21
C SER A 46 10.86 -1.59 12.23
N GLU A 47 9.75 -2.33 12.32
CA GLU A 47 8.57 -2.09 11.47
C GLU A 47 7.89 -0.76 11.85
N ILE A 48 7.81 -0.46 13.16
CA ILE A 48 7.29 0.82 13.65
C ILE A 48 8.16 1.96 13.11
N SER A 49 9.48 1.86 13.27
CA SER A 49 10.40 2.89 12.79
C SER A 49 10.37 3.04 11.28
N ASN A 50 10.28 1.95 10.52
CA ASN A 50 10.18 1.98 9.07
C ASN A 50 8.89 2.68 8.60
N ASN A 51 7.76 2.41 9.25
CA ASN A 51 6.50 3.08 8.92
C ASN A 51 6.54 4.60 9.19
N ILE A 52 7.20 5.02 10.27
CA ILE A 52 7.38 6.45 10.60
C ILE A 52 8.40 7.11 9.67
N ASN A 53 9.48 6.41 9.35
CA ASN A 53 10.55 6.88 8.49
C ASN A 53 10.15 6.89 7.00
N GLU A 54 8.95 6.42 6.66
CA GLU A 54 8.35 6.64 5.35
C GLU A 54 8.03 8.14 5.18
N ARG A 55 9.09 8.89 4.85
CA ARG A 55 9.11 10.35 4.93
C ARG A 55 8.03 11.02 4.08
N ILE A 56 7.76 10.50 2.88
CA ILE A 56 6.78 11.10 1.97
C ILE A 56 5.39 11.07 2.62
N ILE A 57 4.97 9.92 3.10
CA ILE A 57 3.65 9.73 3.70
C ILE A 57 3.54 10.54 4.99
N THR A 58 4.50 10.32 5.90
CA THR A 58 4.51 10.95 7.22
C THR A 58 4.54 12.48 7.12
N LEU A 59 5.38 13.04 6.24
CA LEU A 59 5.46 14.49 6.06
C LEU A 59 4.23 15.06 5.34
N SER A 60 3.59 14.30 4.44
CA SER A 60 2.35 14.74 3.78
C SER A 60 1.19 14.81 4.76
N PHE A 61 1.00 13.80 5.62
CA PHE A 61 0.00 13.86 6.69
C PHE A 61 0.28 15.01 7.67
N LYS A 62 1.55 15.12 8.10
CA LYS A 62 1.96 16.22 8.98
C LYS A 62 1.67 17.57 8.36
N ALA A 63 2.07 17.80 7.11
CA ALA A 63 1.83 19.05 6.41
C ALA A 63 0.34 19.34 6.24
N ALA A 64 -0.48 18.33 5.84
CA ALA A 64 -1.92 18.47 5.67
C ALA A 64 -2.61 18.93 6.98
N ILE A 65 -2.17 18.40 8.12
CA ILE A 65 -2.73 18.75 9.44
C ILE A 65 -2.22 20.12 9.90
N GLU A 66 -0.90 20.38 9.86
CA GLU A 66 -0.30 21.58 10.43
C GLU A 66 -0.62 22.86 9.62
N ILE A 67 -0.55 22.77 8.28
CA ILE A 67 -0.85 23.93 7.41
C ILE A 67 -2.34 24.30 7.44
N ASN A 68 -3.19 23.31 7.73
CA ASN A 68 -4.64 23.51 7.89
C ASN A 68 -5.08 23.43 9.37
N SER A 69 -4.23 23.86 10.31
CA SER A 69 -4.48 23.77 11.77
C SER A 69 -5.78 24.44 12.21
N ASP A 70 -6.21 25.50 11.53
CA ASP A 70 -7.48 26.17 11.80
C ASP A 70 -8.70 25.23 11.67
N LEU A 71 -8.62 24.23 10.79
CA LEU A 71 -9.66 23.20 10.62
C LEU A 71 -9.70 22.24 11.83
N PHE A 72 -8.58 22.08 12.53
CA PHE A 72 -8.47 21.22 13.71
C PHE A 72 -8.82 21.93 15.02
N PHE A 73 -8.67 23.25 15.05
CA PHE A 73 -8.88 24.02 16.27
C PHE A 73 -10.30 23.82 16.85
N ASN A 74 -10.35 23.39 18.11
CA ASN A 74 -11.58 23.09 18.87
C ASN A 74 -12.47 21.99 18.24
N LYS A 75 -11.92 21.08 17.40
CA LYS A 75 -12.63 20.00 16.72
C LYS A 75 -12.46 18.64 17.41
N THR A 76 -13.40 17.74 17.11
CA THR A 76 -13.33 16.34 17.52
C THR A 76 -12.82 15.51 16.35
N VAL A 77 -11.77 14.73 16.58
CA VAL A 77 -11.08 13.92 15.56
C VAL A 77 -11.21 12.44 15.88
N LEU A 78 -11.37 11.63 14.85
CA LEU A 78 -11.28 10.17 14.88
C LEU A 78 -10.08 9.75 14.04
N ASP A 79 -9.08 9.13 14.66
CA ASP A 79 -7.89 8.59 13.99
C ASP A 79 -8.01 7.06 13.97
N ILE A 80 -8.08 6.46 12.77
CA ILE A 80 -8.37 5.05 12.55
C ILE A 80 -7.09 4.32 12.17
N ASN A 81 -6.84 3.16 12.76
CA ASN A 81 -5.61 2.38 12.61
C ASN A 81 -4.38 3.26 12.87
N SER A 82 -4.44 3.95 14.01
CA SER A 82 -3.54 5.06 14.36
C SER A 82 -2.10 4.64 14.63
N GLY A 83 -1.82 3.33 14.73
CA GLY A 83 -0.49 2.82 15.05
C GLY A 83 -0.02 3.32 16.43
N ILE A 84 1.13 3.96 16.46
CA ILE A 84 1.64 4.60 17.68
C ILE A 84 1.13 6.03 17.89
N GLY A 85 0.16 6.50 17.08
CA GLY A 85 -0.58 7.73 17.30
C GLY A 85 0.08 9.02 16.84
N LEU A 86 1.00 8.96 15.87
CA LEU A 86 1.69 10.17 15.39
C LEU A 86 0.73 11.23 14.85
N ASN A 87 -0.24 10.83 14.01
CA ASN A 87 -1.23 11.76 13.46
C ASN A 87 -2.14 12.34 14.55
N SER A 88 -2.54 11.53 15.54
CA SER A 88 -3.27 11.99 16.72
C SER A 88 -2.50 13.06 17.49
N LEU A 89 -1.20 12.89 17.71
CA LEU A 89 -0.35 13.86 18.42
C LEU A 89 -0.20 15.16 17.61
N ILE A 90 -0.04 15.07 16.29
CA ILE A 90 0.04 16.25 15.41
C ILE A 90 -1.29 17.01 15.43
N ALA A 91 -2.43 16.31 15.36
CA ALA A 91 -3.75 16.92 15.45
C ALA A 91 -4.00 17.58 16.82
N ALA A 92 -3.52 16.98 17.91
CA ALA A 92 -3.59 17.59 19.25
C ALA A 92 -2.77 18.88 19.32
N LYS A 93 -1.54 18.88 18.78
CA LYS A 93 -0.69 20.08 18.67
C LYS A 93 -1.32 21.17 17.80
N SER A 94 -2.12 20.79 16.80
CA SER A 94 -2.89 21.69 15.93
C SER A 94 -4.20 22.19 16.57
N GLY A 95 -4.41 21.95 17.88
CA GLY A 95 -5.50 22.53 18.65
C GLY A 95 -6.80 21.72 18.65
N ALA A 96 -6.78 20.44 18.27
CA ALA A 96 -7.95 19.57 18.38
C ALA A 96 -8.45 19.51 19.85
N LYS A 97 -9.77 19.59 20.03
CA LYS A 97 -10.40 19.57 21.36
C LYS A 97 -10.44 18.17 21.97
N LYS A 98 -10.70 17.17 21.13
CA LYS A 98 -10.80 15.77 21.54
C LYS A 98 -10.45 14.86 20.38
N ILE A 99 -9.65 13.84 20.66
CA ILE A 99 -9.23 12.85 19.69
C ILE A 99 -9.55 11.46 20.23
N TYR A 100 -10.22 10.67 19.40
CA TYR A 100 -10.41 9.23 19.60
C TYR A 100 -9.47 8.51 18.66
N SER A 101 -8.48 7.84 19.22
CA SER A 101 -7.42 7.17 18.48
C SER A 101 -7.62 5.68 18.59
N LEU A 102 -8.02 5.03 17.50
CA LEU A 102 -8.35 3.62 17.44
C LEU A 102 -7.15 2.84 16.91
N GLU A 103 -6.71 1.84 17.65
CA GLU A 103 -5.65 0.94 17.25
C GLU A 103 -6.00 -0.49 17.66
N PRO A 104 -6.32 -1.39 16.70
CA PRO A 104 -6.70 -2.77 17.01
C PRO A 104 -5.59 -3.59 17.66
N ASN A 105 -4.33 -3.29 17.32
CA ASN A 105 -3.20 -3.98 17.90
C ASN A 105 -2.94 -3.52 19.34
N GLU A 106 -3.13 -4.43 20.29
CA GLU A 106 -2.97 -4.12 21.72
C GLU A 106 -1.58 -3.62 22.09
N THR A 107 -0.53 -4.15 21.45
CA THR A 107 0.86 -3.75 21.72
C THR A 107 1.08 -2.31 21.26
N LEU A 108 0.67 -1.96 20.05
CA LEU A 108 0.76 -0.59 19.55
C LEU A 108 -0.09 0.36 20.40
N SER A 109 -1.31 -0.04 20.76
CA SER A 109 -2.20 0.73 21.62
C SER A 109 -1.59 1.00 23.01
N LYS A 110 -0.87 0.04 23.60
CA LYS A 110 -0.14 0.24 24.86
C LYS A 110 0.99 1.26 24.69
N TYR A 111 1.83 1.12 23.66
CA TYR A 111 2.89 2.10 23.38
C TYR A 111 2.31 3.48 23.09
N GLN A 112 1.23 3.57 22.34
CA GLN A 112 0.56 4.83 22.07
C GLN A 112 0.10 5.54 23.33
N LYS A 113 -0.48 4.82 24.30
CA LYS A 113 -0.88 5.38 25.61
C LYS A 113 0.29 6.00 26.35
N GLU A 114 1.44 5.30 26.37
CA GLU A 114 2.65 5.84 27.01
C GLU A 114 3.19 7.05 26.25
N ILE A 115 3.19 7.05 24.91
CA ILE A 115 3.62 8.18 24.10
C ILE A 115 2.70 9.40 24.34
N VAL A 116 1.39 9.20 24.37
CA VAL A 116 0.41 10.27 24.67
C VAL A 116 0.68 10.88 26.04
N LYS A 117 0.96 10.06 27.05
CA LYS A 117 1.30 10.48 28.41
C LYS A 117 2.62 11.27 28.46
N HIS A 118 3.67 10.77 27.80
CA HIS A 118 4.95 11.48 27.73
C HIS A 118 4.87 12.84 27.04
N ASN A 119 3.86 13.04 26.20
CA ASN A 119 3.63 14.30 25.51
C ASN A 119 2.54 15.17 26.19
N PHE A 120 1.98 14.76 27.34
CA PHE A 120 0.99 15.49 28.13
C PHE A 120 -0.34 15.75 27.40
N PHE A 121 -0.77 14.78 26.55
CA PHE A 121 -2.03 14.91 25.79
C PHE A 121 -3.14 13.96 26.27
N GLU A 122 -3.06 13.35 27.45
CA GLU A 122 -4.06 12.39 27.97
C GLU A 122 -5.47 13.00 28.10
N ASN A 123 -5.56 14.29 28.35
CA ASN A 123 -6.83 15.00 28.44
C ASN A 123 -7.50 15.21 27.07
N ILE A 124 -6.70 15.20 25.98
CA ILE A 124 -7.15 15.46 24.61
C ILE A 124 -7.31 14.15 23.85
N ILE A 125 -6.32 13.24 23.91
CA ILE A 125 -6.29 11.98 23.16
C ILE A 125 -6.78 10.84 24.03
N THR A 126 -7.81 10.12 23.57
CA THR A 126 -8.28 8.87 24.17
C THR A 126 -7.90 7.72 23.24
N VAL A 127 -6.94 6.89 23.67
CA VAL A 127 -6.50 5.70 22.95
C VAL A 127 -7.38 4.52 23.27
N ILE A 128 -7.95 3.90 22.26
CA ILE A 128 -8.89 2.79 22.37
C ILE A 128 -8.39 1.61 21.56
N SER A 129 -8.21 0.46 22.24
CA SER A 129 -7.75 -0.78 21.58
C SER A 129 -8.96 -1.52 21.00
N CYS A 130 -9.38 -1.13 19.81
CA CYS A 130 -10.42 -1.81 19.04
C CYS A 130 -10.33 -1.42 17.56
N ASP A 131 -10.92 -2.24 16.69
CA ASP A 131 -11.23 -1.86 15.32
C ASP A 131 -12.43 -0.91 15.24
N ILE A 132 -12.64 -0.31 14.06
CA ILE A 132 -13.71 0.66 13.84
C ILE A 132 -15.11 0.05 13.93
N TYR A 133 -15.27 -1.23 13.57
CA TYR A 133 -16.58 -1.90 13.55
C TYR A 133 -17.07 -2.19 14.97
N ASN A 134 -16.14 -2.43 15.90
CA ASN A 134 -16.43 -2.65 17.33
C ASN A 134 -16.50 -1.34 18.13
N PHE A 135 -16.09 -0.21 17.53
CA PHE A 135 -16.14 1.08 18.19
C PHE A 135 -17.56 1.61 18.35
N LYS A 136 -17.90 2.01 19.55
CA LYS A 136 -19.20 2.63 19.85
C LYS A 136 -19.00 4.04 20.40
N PHE A 137 -19.51 5.02 19.66
CA PHE A 137 -19.43 6.40 20.10
C PHE A 137 -20.39 6.68 21.25
N PRO A 138 -19.95 7.32 22.34
CA PRO A 138 -20.85 7.68 23.43
C PRO A 138 -21.98 8.61 22.95
N LYS A 139 -23.25 8.20 23.13
CA LYS A 139 -24.45 9.03 22.87
C LYS A 139 -24.61 9.51 21.41
N ASN A 140 -24.35 8.66 20.42
CA ASN A 140 -24.52 8.99 18.99
C ASN A 140 -23.81 10.31 18.57
N LYS A 141 -22.69 10.63 19.17
CA LYS A 141 -21.90 11.80 18.79
C LYS A 141 -21.27 11.56 17.43
N LYS A 142 -21.06 12.63 16.69
CA LYS A 142 -20.32 12.63 15.41
C LYS A 142 -19.01 13.39 15.59
N VAL A 143 -18.03 13.05 14.76
CA VAL A 143 -16.72 13.72 14.69
C VAL A 143 -16.68 14.75 13.59
N ASP A 144 -15.83 15.75 13.75
CA ASP A 144 -15.58 16.77 12.73
C ASP A 144 -14.61 16.27 11.67
N ILE A 145 -13.63 15.43 12.06
CA ILE A 145 -12.53 15.00 11.20
C ILE A 145 -12.27 13.50 11.39
N ILE A 146 -12.06 12.79 10.28
CA ILE A 146 -11.52 11.43 10.26
C ILE A 146 -10.12 11.48 9.65
N ILE A 147 -9.14 10.85 10.30
CA ILE A 147 -7.79 10.61 9.79
C ILE A 147 -7.61 9.11 9.63
N CYS A 148 -7.10 8.67 8.48
CA CYS A 148 -6.74 7.27 8.25
C CYS A 148 -5.74 7.13 7.11
N ASN A 149 -4.65 6.42 7.34
CA ASN A 149 -3.77 5.98 6.26
C ASN A 149 -4.36 4.72 5.62
N TRP A 150 -5.38 4.91 4.76
CA TRP A 150 -6.20 3.83 4.24
C TRP A 150 -5.65 3.11 3.00
N MET A 151 -4.61 3.65 2.37
CA MET A 151 -4.05 3.11 1.14
C MET A 151 -3.29 1.80 1.37
N GLY A 152 -3.40 0.89 0.39
CA GLY A 152 -2.68 -0.37 0.33
C GLY A 152 -1.80 -0.50 -0.91
N TYR A 153 -1.26 -1.69 -1.16
CA TYR A 153 -0.59 -1.98 -2.43
C TYR A 153 -1.61 -1.92 -3.58
N PHE A 154 -1.15 -1.47 -4.75
CA PHE A 154 -2.08 -1.19 -5.85
C PHE A 154 -3.30 -0.36 -5.38
N LEU A 155 -3.08 0.56 -4.44
CA LEU A 155 -4.06 1.38 -3.74
C LEU A 155 -5.05 0.58 -2.86
N LEU A 156 -5.54 -0.56 -3.33
CA LEU A 156 -6.66 -1.30 -2.74
C LEU A 156 -6.27 -2.57 -1.97
N GLN A 157 -5.15 -3.22 -2.29
CA GLN A 157 -4.77 -4.45 -1.60
C GLN A 157 -4.28 -4.17 -0.17
N ASN A 158 -4.83 -4.88 0.82
CA ASN A 158 -4.59 -4.66 2.25
C ASN A 158 -4.86 -3.19 2.66
N SER A 159 -5.84 -2.55 2.02
CA SER A 159 -6.25 -1.18 2.33
C SER A 159 -7.32 -1.16 3.42
N PHE A 160 -7.38 -0.04 4.13
CA PHE A 160 -8.41 0.22 5.14
C PHE A 160 -9.60 1.03 4.59
N ILE A 161 -9.79 1.05 3.26
CA ILE A 161 -10.81 1.88 2.62
C ILE A 161 -12.22 1.56 3.11
N LYS A 162 -12.58 0.29 3.30
CA LYS A 162 -13.89 -0.11 3.84
C LYS A 162 -14.12 0.42 5.24
N GLN A 163 -13.07 0.43 6.06
CA GLN A 163 -13.13 0.99 7.41
C GLN A 163 -13.37 2.50 7.39
N VAL A 164 -12.77 3.22 6.43
CA VAL A 164 -13.00 4.66 6.28
C VAL A 164 -14.40 4.95 5.76
N ILE A 165 -14.90 4.16 4.79
CA ILE A 165 -16.28 4.26 4.30
C ILE A 165 -17.26 4.04 5.47
N TYR A 166 -17.08 2.98 6.26
CA TYR A 166 -17.89 2.69 7.44
C TYR A 166 -17.84 3.84 8.46
N ALA A 167 -16.64 4.36 8.74
CA ALA A 167 -16.48 5.47 9.69
C ALA A 167 -17.13 6.77 9.20
N ARG A 168 -17.01 7.08 7.91
CA ARG A 168 -17.70 8.19 7.27
C ARG A 168 -19.21 8.11 7.50
N ASP A 169 -19.81 6.99 7.19
CA ASP A 169 -21.25 6.81 7.20
C ASP A 169 -21.81 6.79 8.63
N ASN A 170 -21.05 6.24 9.59
CA ASN A 170 -21.53 6.09 10.97
C ASN A 170 -21.09 7.21 11.91
N PHE A 171 -19.94 7.84 11.70
CA PHE A 171 -19.33 8.72 12.71
C PHE A 171 -19.00 10.12 12.22
N LEU A 172 -18.89 10.38 10.92
CA LEU A 172 -18.60 11.72 10.40
C LEU A 172 -19.85 12.61 10.44
N LYS A 173 -19.67 13.88 10.72
CA LYS A 173 -20.74 14.90 10.58
C LYS A 173 -21.13 15.05 9.11
N GLU A 174 -22.42 15.03 8.82
CA GLU A 174 -22.95 15.15 7.44
C GLU A 174 -22.57 16.48 6.79
N ASN A 175 -22.63 17.57 7.57
CA ASN A 175 -22.24 18.89 7.10
C ASN A 175 -20.85 19.24 7.63
N ASN A 176 -19.94 19.59 6.71
CA ASN A 176 -18.58 20.05 7.01
C ASN A 176 -17.68 19.03 7.73
N GLY A 177 -17.99 17.74 7.66
CA GLY A 177 -17.08 16.69 8.10
C GLY A 177 -15.91 16.55 7.13
N LEU A 178 -14.68 16.38 7.64
CA LEU A 178 -13.47 16.27 6.84
C LEU A 178 -12.83 14.88 6.96
N ILE A 179 -12.21 14.42 5.87
CA ILE A 179 -11.49 13.14 5.80
C ILE A 179 -10.07 13.43 5.32
N PHE A 180 -9.08 12.84 5.98
CA PHE A 180 -7.64 13.01 5.72
C PHE A 180 -6.95 11.66 5.49
N PRO A 181 -6.52 11.34 4.23
CA PRO A 181 -6.83 11.97 2.95
C PRO A 181 -8.21 11.59 2.44
N ASP A 182 -8.74 12.39 1.50
CA ASP A 182 -10.09 12.24 0.97
C ASP A 182 -10.15 11.69 -0.45
N LYS A 183 -9.03 11.71 -1.21
CA LYS A 183 -9.04 11.32 -2.62
C LYS A 183 -7.77 10.57 -3.02
N ALA A 184 -7.91 9.62 -3.93
CA ALA A 184 -6.78 8.97 -4.58
C ALA A 184 -7.10 8.61 -6.03
N THR A 185 -6.07 8.62 -6.90
CA THR A 185 -6.19 8.26 -8.31
C THR A 185 -5.16 7.22 -8.69
N LEU A 186 -5.60 6.12 -9.28
CA LEU A 186 -4.78 5.03 -9.79
C LEU A 186 -4.45 5.27 -11.25
N TYR A 187 -3.18 5.11 -11.62
CA TYR A 187 -2.66 5.33 -12.97
C TYR A 187 -2.02 4.07 -13.53
N ILE A 188 -1.99 3.97 -14.85
CA ILE A 188 -1.20 2.99 -15.59
C ILE A 188 -0.40 3.64 -16.72
N SER A 189 0.66 2.96 -17.12
CA SER A 189 1.45 3.25 -18.32
C SER A 189 2.09 1.96 -18.82
N ALA A 190 2.41 1.87 -20.11
CA ALA A 190 3.18 0.76 -20.66
C ALA A 190 4.67 0.93 -20.34
N LEU A 191 5.33 -0.21 -20.05
CA LEU A 191 6.77 -0.22 -19.78
C LEU A 191 7.50 -1.22 -20.67
N GLU A 192 8.76 -0.89 -20.94
CA GLU A 192 9.79 -1.82 -21.44
C GLU A 192 10.58 -2.33 -20.24
N ASP A 193 10.63 -3.64 -20.06
CA ASP A 193 11.37 -4.27 -18.96
C ASP A 193 11.75 -5.72 -19.32
N GLN A 194 12.06 -5.95 -20.58
CA GLN A 194 12.33 -7.28 -21.13
C GLN A 194 13.42 -8.01 -20.35
N LYS A 195 14.52 -7.30 -20.08
CA LYS A 195 15.67 -7.91 -19.41
C LYS A 195 15.31 -8.42 -17.99
N TYR A 196 14.66 -7.59 -17.19
CA TYR A 196 14.28 -7.98 -15.84
C TYR A 196 13.19 -9.08 -15.85
N LYS A 197 12.24 -8.97 -16.78
CA LYS A 197 11.23 -9.99 -17.02
C LYS A 197 11.88 -11.34 -17.36
N GLU A 198 12.82 -11.38 -18.31
CA GLU A 198 13.57 -12.58 -18.66
C GLU A 198 14.32 -13.16 -17.44
N GLU A 199 15.05 -12.35 -16.70
CA GLU A 199 15.78 -12.78 -15.50
C GLU A 199 14.84 -13.40 -14.44
N LYS A 200 13.69 -12.81 -14.21
CA LYS A 200 12.69 -13.29 -13.24
C LYS A 200 12.04 -14.61 -13.65
N PHE A 201 11.69 -14.75 -14.93
CA PHE A 201 10.96 -15.93 -15.40
C PHE A 201 11.89 -17.06 -15.85
N SER A 202 13.08 -16.75 -16.41
CA SER A 202 14.09 -17.77 -16.76
C SER A 202 14.71 -18.43 -15.53
N TYR A 203 14.62 -17.81 -14.35
CA TYR A 203 15.03 -18.44 -13.09
C TYR A 203 14.45 -19.84 -12.91
N TRP A 204 13.20 -20.05 -13.32
CA TRP A 204 12.51 -21.33 -13.21
C TRP A 204 13.05 -22.42 -14.14
N ASN A 205 13.82 -22.06 -15.18
CA ASN A 205 14.40 -23.03 -16.12
C ASN A 205 15.57 -23.81 -15.48
N ASN A 206 16.20 -23.27 -14.44
CA ASN A 206 17.31 -23.94 -13.76
C ASN A 206 17.43 -23.50 -12.30
N VAL A 207 16.64 -24.11 -11.43
CA VAL A 207 16.67 -23.86 -9.98
C VAL A 207 17.57 -24.91 -9.34
N TYR A 208 18.81 -24.52 -9.05
CA TYR A 208 19.84 -25.43 -8.51
C TYR A 208 20.03 -26.72 -9.33
N GLY A 209 19.97 -26.65 -10.65
CA GLY A 209 20.12 -27.79 -11.54
C GLY A 209 18.81 -28.54 -11.85
N VAL A 210 17.67 -28.09 -11.36
CA VAL A 210 16.35 -28.68 -11.61
C VAL A 210 15.54 -27.77 -12.52
N ASP A 211 14.95 -28.32 -13.58
CA ASP A 211 14.01 -27.63 -14.44
C ASP A 211 12.63 -27.52 -13.74
N MET A 212 12.22 -26.31 -13.41
CA MET A 212 10.93 -25.95 -12.81
C MET A 212 10.12 -25.04 -13.75
N SER A 213 10.40 -25.04 -15.04
CA SER A 213 9.78 -24.16 -16.05
C SER A 213 8.25 -24.26 -16.11
N CYS A 214 7.66 -25.37 -15.66
CA CYS A 214 6.21 -25.52 -15.54
C CYS A 214 5.54 -24.48 -14.61
N ILE A 215 6.29 -23.84 -13.71
CA ILE A 215 5.80 -22.80 -12.82
C ILE A 215 5.74 -21.44 -13.52
N THR A 216 6.48 -21.23 -14.61
CA THR A 216 6.58 -19.94 -15.30
C THR A 216 5.21 -19.35 -15.67
N ASN A 217 4.30 -20.17 -16.22
CA ASN A 217 2.96 -19.71 -16.61
C ASN A 217 2.13 -19.21 -15.43
N ILE A 218 2.28 -19.84 -14.25
CA ILE A 218 1.59 -19.40 -13.02
C ILE A 218 2.19 -18.09 -12.53
N SER A 219 3.50 -17.92 -12.66
CA SER A 219 4.21 -16.70 -12.22
C SER A 219 3.73 -15.45 -12.98
N PHE A 220 3.33 -15.57 -14.25
CA PHE A 220 2.76 -14.44 -15.01
C PHE A 220 1.38 -13.99 -14.51
N THR A 221 0.66 -14.81 -13.76
CA THR A 221 -0.65 -14.43 -13.19
C THR A 221 -0.53 -13.62 -11.90
N SER A 222 0.65 -13.54 -11.31
CA SER A 222 0.93 -12.72 -10.13
C SER A 222 1.64 -11.44 -10.54
N PRO A 223 1.04 -10.26 -10.34
CA PRO A 223 1.72 -9.00 -10.56
C PRO A 223 2.92 -8.85 -9.63
N LEU A 224 3.94 -8.19 -10.12
CA LEU A 224 5.12 -7.88 -9.32
C LEU A 224 4.92 -6.55 -8.56
N ILE A 225 5.17 -6.57 -7.26
CA ILE A 225 5.22 -5.35 -6.45
C ILE A 225 6.68 -4.99 -6.22
N ASP A 226 7.21 -4.12 -7.08
CA ASP A 226 8.61 -3.68 -7.00
C ASP A 226 8.80 -2.28 -7.60
N SER A 227 10.00 -1.75 -7.49
CA SER A 227 10.39 -0.48 -8.14
C SER A 227 10.94 -0.75 -9.53
N PHE A 228 10.71 0.17 -10.45
CA PHE A 228 11.32 0.19 -11.77
C PHE A 228 11.87 1.59 -12.11
N ASN A 229 12.74 1.67 -13.09
CA ASN A 229 13.28 2.94 -13.55
C ASN A 229 12.24 3.68 -14.41
N LYS A 230 12.00 4.95 -14.13
CA LYS A 230 11.09 5.80 -14.92
C LYS A 230 11.42 5.81 -16.43
N ASP A 231 12.67 5.61 -16.80
CA ASP A 231 13.10 5.62 -18.20
C ASP A 231 12.59 4.40 -18.99
N THR A 232 12.08 3.37 -18.30
CA THR A 232 11.42 2.21 -18.92
C THR A 232 9.98 2.49 -19.35
N ILE A 233 9.39 3.62 -18.95
CA ILE A 233 8.08 4.06 -19.44
C ILE A 233 8.14 4.35 -20.93
N ILE A 234 7.24 3.76 -21.70
CA ILE A 234 7.21 3.83 -23.16
C ILE A 234 5.90 4.40 -23.73
N SER A 235 4.95 4.76 -22.88
CA SER A 235 3.67 5.35 -23.32
C SER A 235 3.29 6.60 -22.53
N THR A 236 2.18 7.21 -22.93
CA THR A 236 1.46 8.19 -22.10
C THR A 236 0.94 7.54 -20.81
N ILE A 237 0.59 8.35 -19.82
CA ILE A 237 0.01 7.94 -18.55
C ILE A 237 -1.51 8.07 -18.66
N CYS A 238 -2.25 7.05 -18.18
CA CYS A 238 -3.69 7.05 -18.16
C CYS A 238 -4.21 6.85 -16.72
N PRO A 239 -5.07 7.73 -16.19
CA PRO A 239 -5.80 7.45 -14.96
C PRO A 239 -6.86 6.38 -15.23
N ILE A 240 -6.87 5.32 -14.42
CA ILE A 240 -7.83 4.23 -14.59
C ILE A 240 -8.92 4.20 -13.53
N TYR A 241 -8.68 4.75 -12.36
CA TYR A 241 -9.67 4.80 -11.30
C TYR A 241 -9.41 5.95 -10.33
N THR A 242 -10.44 6.71 -9.98
CA THR A 242 -10.36 7.76 -8.96
C THR A 242 -11.36 7.46 -7.86
N ILE A 243 -10.88 7.48 -6.63
CA ILE A 243 -11.66 7.31 -5.42
C ILE A 243 -11.84 8.67 -4.77
N ASP A 244 -13.07 9.06 -4.54
CA ASP A 244 -13.47 10.16 -3.68
C ASP A 244 -14.16 9.56 -2.45
N ILE A 245 -13.53 9.65 -1.30
CA ILE A 245 -14.02 9.01 -0.07
C ILE A 245 -15.38 9.58 0.36
N TYR A 246 -15.74 10.78 -0.02
CA TYR A 246 -17.07 11.34 0.31
C TYR A 246 -18.21 10.66 -0.45
N ASN A 247 -17.94 10.11 -1.65
CA ASN A 247 -18.96 9.61 -2.55
C ASN A 247 -18.88 8.10 -2.78
N VAL A 248 -17.69 7.50 -2.68
CA VAL A 248 -17.46 6.09 -2.96
C VAL A 248 -18.25 5.19 -2.00
N LYS A 249 -18.79 4.09 -2.54
CA LYS A 249 -19.39 2.98 -1.78
C LYS A 249 -18.52 1.74 -1.88
N GLU A 250 -18.77 0.75 -1.02
CA GLU A 250 -18.01 -0.51 -1.06
C GLU A 250 -18.16 -1.25 -2.40
N GLU A 251 -19.33 -1.19 -3.03
CA GLU A 251 -19.61 -1.80 -4.33
C GLU A 251 -18.78 -1.18 -5.46
N ASP A 252 -18.45 0.12 -5.37
CA ASP A 252 -17.66 0.85 -6.36
C ASP A 252 -16.17 0.45 -6.34
N LEU A 253 -15.71 -0.26 -5.29
CA LEU A 253 -14.36 -0.80 -5.21
C LEU A 253 -14.12 -1.91 -6.26
N ASN A 254 -15.19 -2.48 -6.77
CA ASN A 254 -15.20 -3.31 -7.98
C ASN A 254 -15.41 -2.40 -9.18
N PHE A 255 -14.39 -2.21 -10.00
CA PHE A 255 -14.46 -1.30 -11.13
C PHE A 255 -14.03 -1.93 -12.46
N SER A 256 -14.51 -1.37 -13.55
CA SER A 256 -14.10 -1.70 -14.91
C SER A 256 -14.10 -0.44 -15.75
N ASN A 257 -12.92 0.05 -16.08
CA ASN A 257 -12.76 1.28 -16.85
C ASN A 257 -11.91 1.03 -18.10
N GLU A 258 -12.23 1.76 -19.16
CA GLU A 258 -11.44 1.75 -20.38
C GLU A 258 -10.20 2.61 -20.21
N TYR A 259 -9.14 2.26 -20.96
CA TYR A 259 -7.91 3.02 -21.00
C TYR A 259 -7.40 3.16 -22.43
N GLU A 260 -6.66 4.23 -22.66
CA GLU A 260 -5.95 4.48 -23.91
C GLU A 260 -4.52 4.96 -23.58
N LEU A 261 -3.53 4.28 -24.18
CA LEU A 261 -2.12 4.64 -24.06
C LEU A 261 -1.55 4.86 -25.46
N ILE A 262 -0.82 5.96 -25.64
CA ILE A 262 -0.10 6.29 -26.89
C ILE A 262 1.37 6.05 -26.66
N PHE A 263 2.01 5.20 -27.47
CA PHE A 263 3.44 4.93 -27.38
C PHE A 263 4.26 6.15 -27.78
N ILE A 264 5.25 6.50 -26.94
CA ILE A 264 6.08 7.72 -27.10
C ILE A 264 7.44 7.45 -27.75
N LYS A 265 7.83 6.17 -27.84
CA LYS A 265 9.07 5.71 -28.48
C LYS A 265 8.85 4.34 -29.12
N ASN A 266 9.76 3.95 -30.03
CA ASN A 266 9.80 2.59 -30.58
C ASN A 266 10.51 1.70 -29.55
N ASP A 267 9.87 0.62 -29.15
CA ASP A 267 10.40 -0.28 -28.12
C ASP A 267 9.62 -1.60 -28.06
N TYR A 268 9.92 -2.45 -27.08
CA TYR A 268 9.15 -3.64 -26.74
C TYR A 268 8.30 -3.37 -25.48
N MET A 269 7.00 -3.53 -25.57
CA MET A 269 6.12 -3.48 -24.42
C MET A 269 6.18 -4.82 -23.68
N SER A 270 6.68 -4.81 -22.46
CA SER A 270 6.75 -5.99 -21.56
C SER A 270 5.53 -6.11 -20.64
N GLY A 271 4.81 -5.02 -20.40
CA GLY A 271 3.65 -4.99 -19.52
C GLY A 271 3.11 -3.61 -19.22
N LEU A 272 2.25 -3.52 -18.19
CA LEU A 272 1.73 -2.28 -17.65
C LEU A 272 2.25 -2.07 -16.22
N ALA A 273 2.75 -0.87 -15.95
CA ALA A 273 3.08 -0.41 -14.61
C ALA A 273 1.94 0.43 -14.05
N SER A 274 1.67 0.28 -12.75
CA SER A 274 0.66 1.04 -12.04
C SER A 274 1.22 1.70 -10.78
N TRP A 275 0.72 2.90 -10.49
CA TRP A 275 0.99 3.68 -9.29
C TRP A 275 -0.21 4.57 -8.95
N PHE A 276 -0.17 5.29 -7.85
CA PHE A 276 -1.27 6.15 -7.45
C PHE A 276 -0.82 7.47 -6.82
N ASP A 277 -1.70 8.43 -6.91
CA ASP A 277 -1.64 9.72 -6.24
C ASP A 277 -2.65 9.75 -5.08
N VAL A 278 -2.33 10.50 -4.04
CA VAL A 278 -3.20 10.71 -2.87
C VAL A 278 -3.31 12.19 -2.57
N GLU A 279 -4.52 12.65 -2.32
CA GLU A 279 -4.82 14.07 -2.15
C GLU A 279 -5.60 14.31 -0.85
N PHE A 280 -5.21 15.37 -0.16
CA PHE A 280 -5.98 16.05 0.86
C PHE A 280 -6.64 17.24 0.15
N SER A 281 -7.78 16.98 -0.52
CA SER A 281 -8.31 17.91 -1.53
C SER A 281 -9.38 18.85 -0.98
N ASN A 282 -10.13 18.42 0.05
CA ASN A 282 -11.22 19.21 0.63
C ASN A 282 -10.76 20.14 1.77
N VAL A 283 -9.64 20.81 1.56
CA VAL A 283 -9.01 21.72 2.51
C VAL A 283 -8.48 22.97 1.79
N PRO A 284 -8.37 24.14 2.46
CA PRO A 284 -7.86 25.35 1.84
C PRO A 284 -6.46 25.22 1.27
N ASN A 285 -5.57 24.57 2.01
CA ASN A 285 -4.20 24.31 1.57
C ASN A 285 -4.06 22.83 1.19
N GLN A 286 -4.36 22.54 -0.07
CA GLN A 286 -4.35 21.18 -0.58
C GLN A 286 -2.93 20.60 -0.55
N ILE A 287 -2.83 19.35 -0.10
CA ILE A 287 -1.59 18.58 -0.12
C ILE A 287 -1.80 17.35 -1.00
N LYS A 288 -0.77 16.98 -1.71
CA LYS A 288 -0.73 15.79 -2.57
C LYS A 288 0.59 15.08 -2.42
N PHE A 289 0.55 13.75 -2.42
CA PHE A 289 1.74 12.94 -2.63
C PHE A 289 1.46 11.86 -3.69
N THR A 290 2.53 11.29 -4.22
CA THR A 290 2.47 10.32 -5.31
C THR A 290 3.40 9.15 -5.05
N THR A 291 3.00 7.97 -5.52
CA THR A 291 3.87 6.79 -5.61
C THR A 291 4.45 6.61 -7.01
N SER A 292 4.40 7.64 -7.84
CA SER A 292 4.87 7.66 -9.23
C SER A 292 6.37 7.35 -9.35
N PRO A 293 6.82 6.64 -10.41
CA PRO A 293 8.23 6.35 -10.66
C PRO A 293 9.07 7.60 -10.94
N PHE A 294 8.43 8.74 -11.20
CA PHE A 294 9.10 10.03 -11.40
C PHE A 294 9.46 10.74 -10.09
N ASN A 295 9.03 10.20 -8.95
CA ASN A 295 9.22 10.74 -7.61
C ASN A 295 10.04 9.80 -6.73
N GLN A 296 10.25 10.17 -5.48
CA GLN A 296 10.91 9.31 -4.49
C GLN A 296 10.06 8.07 -4.21
N LEU A 297 10.69 6.90 -4.17
CA LEU A 297 10.04 5.63 -3.88
C LEU A 297 9.36 5.64 -2.51
N THR A 298 8.17 5.07 -2.45
CA THR A 298 7.40 4.84 -1.22
C THR A 298 7.37 3.36 -0.85
N LYS A 299 6.90 3.04 0.36
CA LYS A 299 6.73 1.64 0.81
C LYS A 299 5.81 0.80 -0.07
N TRP A 300 4.86 1.44 -0.76
CA TRP A 300 3.92 0.74 -1.65
C TRP A 300 4.54 0.33 -2.97
N LYS A 301 5.75 0.89 -3.32
CA LYS A 301 6.41 0.62 -4.60
C LYS A 301 5.44 0.82 -5.78
N HIS A 302 5.62 0.05 -6.84
CA HIS A 302 4.73 0.02 -8.02
C HIS A 302 4.18 -1.38 -8.20
N THR A 303 3.07 -1.51 -8.93
CA THR A 303 2.53 -2.81 -9.32
C THR A 303 2.71 -2.99 -10.82
N ILE A 304 3.39 -4.07 -11.21
CA ILE A 304 3.74 -4.36 -12.60
C ILE A 304 2.97 -5.60 -13.06
N PHE A 305 2.23 -5.44 -14.14
CA PHE A 305 1.44 -6.49 -14.79
C PHE A 305 2.17 -6.91 -16.08
N TYR A 306 3.05 -7.92 -16.00
CA TYR A 306 3.76 -8.40 -17.17
C TYR A 306 2.81 -9.10 -18.13
N LYS A 307 2.88 -8.75 -19.41
CA LYS A 307 2.24 -9.47 -20.49
C LYS A 307 3.05 -10.76 -20.77
N ASN A 308 2.36 -11.85 -21.15
CA ASN A 308 3.03 -13.12 -21.46
C ASN A 308 4.13 -12.92 -22.52
N ASP A 309 3.75 -12.34 -23.66
CA ASP A 309 4.66 -12.08 -24.77
C ASP A 309 4.96 -10.57 -24.86
N ASP A 310 6.20 -10.21 -25.10
CA ASP A 310 6.58 -8.85 -25.39
C ASP A 310 6.07 -8.43 -26.77
N VAL A 311 5.61 -7.18 -26.88
CA VAL A 311 5.02 -6.67 -28.12
C VAL A 311 5.88 -5.54 -28.68
N ASN A 312 6.36 -5.71 -29.91
CA ASN A 312 7.06 -4.63 -30.61
C ASN A 312 6.07 -3.51 -30.94
N VAL A 313 6.37 -2.29 -30.50
CA VAL A 313 5.54 -1.11 -30.69
C VAL A 313 6.33 0.05 -31.30
N GLN A 314 5.64 0.89 -32.05
CA GLN A 314 6.20 2.08 -32.65
C GLN A 314 5.65 3.34 -32.03
N LYS A 315 6.43 4.42 -32.05
CA LYS A 315 5.99 5.72 -31.60
C LYS A 315 4.71 6.17 -32.32
N GLY A 316 3.67 6.40 -31.54
CA GLY A 316 2.36 6.83 -31.99
C GLY A 316 1.40 5.69 -32.27
N ASP A 317 1.78 4.43 -32.06
CA ASP A 317 0.82 3.33 -31.90
C ASP A 317 -0.05 3.59 -30.67
N VAL A 318 -1.24 3.04 -30.70
CA VAL A 318 -2.23 3.23 -29.62
C VAL A 318 -2.61 1.87 -29.05
N LEU A 319 -2.50 1.74 -27.74
CA LEU A 319 -3.04 0.60 -26.99
C LEU A 319 -4.33 1.03 -26.30
N LYS A 320 -5.44 0.35 -26.61
CA LYS A 320 -6.73 0.49 -25.93
C LYS A 320 -7.07 -0.78 -25.18
N GLY A 321 -7.92 -0.66 -24.18
CA GLY A 321 -8.42 -1.83 -23.48
C GLY A 321 -9.27 -1.47 -22.28
N SER A 322 -9.68 -2.50 -21.54
CA SER A 322 -10.38 -2.35 -20.28
C SER A 322 -9.51 -2.87 -19.14
N PHE A 323 -9.53 -2.16 -18.04
CA PHE A 323 -8.89 -2.56 -16.78
C PHE A 323 -9.98 -2.82 -15.74
N CYS A 324 -10.15 -4.09 -15.38
CA CYS A 324 -11.15 -4.51 -14.40
C CYS A 324 -10.45 -4.95 -13.11
N CYS A 325 -10.94 -4.50 -11.98
CA CYS A 325 -10.51 -4.91 -10.65
C CYS A 325 -11.73 -5.41 -9.85
N LEU A 326 -11.63 -6.61 -9.31
CA LEU A 326 -12.65 -7.20 -8.47
C LEU A 326 -12.04 -7.63 -7.14
N VAL A 327 -12.64 -7.19 -6.05
CA VAL A 327 -12.27 -7.62 -4.70
C VAL A 327 -12.69 -9.08 -4.53
N ASP A 328 -11.78 -9.93 -4.04
CA ASP A 328 -12.10 -11.33 -3.77
C ASP A 328 -13.03 -11.42 -2.55
N GLU A 329 -14.26 -11.91 -2.73
CA GLU A 329 -15.26 -11.99 -1.68
C GLU A 329 -14.85 -12.85 -0.48
N LYS A 330 -13.96 -13.83 -0.70
CA LYS A 330 -13.44 -14.70 0.37
C LYS A 330 -12.49 -13.99 1.33
N THR A 331 -11.93 -12.84 0.91
CA THR A 331 -10.98 -12.04 1.70
C THR A 331 -11.54 -10.64 1.98
N ASN A 332 -12.86 -10.54 2.05
CA ASN A 332 -13.61 -9.29 1.93
C ASN A 332 -13.27 -8.23 2.99
N GLU A 333 -13.04 -8.63 4.24
CA GLU A 333 -12.80 -7.65 5.33
C GLU A 333 -11.45 -6.96 5.22
N GLU A 334 -10.41 -7.68 4.79
CA GLU A 334 -9.04 -7.17 4.73
C GLU A 334 -8.60 -6.73 3.34
N MET A 335 -9.43 -6.93 2.31
CA MET A 335 -9.06 -6.68 0.89
C MET A 335 -7.71 -7.31 0.52
N SER A 336 -7.38 -8.47 1.09
CA SER A 336 -6.07 -9.11 0.93
C SER A 336 -5.85 -9.71 -0.45
N SER A 337 -6.91 -9.88 -1.25
CA SER A 337 -6.83 -10.41 -2.62
C SER A 337 -7.70 -9.64 -3.60
N LEU A 338 -7.12 -9.33 -4.76
CA LEU A 338 -7.78 -8.65 -5.88
C LEU A 338 -7.62 -9.48 -7.15
N ASN A 339 -8.70 -9.66 -7.89
CA ASN A 339 -8.70 -10.28 -9.22
C ASN A 339 -8.69 -9.17 -10.28
N ILE A 340 -7.68 -9.19 -11.14
CA ILE A 340 -7.47 -8.17 -12.17
C ILE A 340 -7.65 -8.82 -13.54
N LYS A 341 -8.39 -8.16 -14.43
CA LYS A 341 -8.55 -8.53 -15.83
C LYS A 341 -8.18 -7.35 -16.69
N ILE A 342 -7.23 -7.54 -17.60
CA ILE A 342 -6.77 -6.50 -18.52
C ILE A 342 -7.00 -7.00 -19.95
N SER A 343 -7.67 -6.20 -20.78
CA SER A 343 -7.74 -6.44 -22.22
C SER A 343 -6.77 -5.52 -22.96
N PHE A 344 -6.18 -6.03 -24.04
CA PHE A 344 -5.18 -5.34 -24.85
C PHE A 344 -5.65 -5.33 -26.31
N HIS A 345 -5.75 -4.16 -26.93
CA HIS A 345 -6.11 -3.94 -28.33
C HIS A 345 -5.13 -2.92 -28.94
N PHE A 346 -4.23 -3.42 -29.78
CA PHE A 346 -3.18 -2.59 -30.41
C PHE A 346 -3.65 -2.07 -31.74
N ASN A 347 -3.68 -0.74 -31.90
CA ASN A 347 -3.94 -0.02 -33.13
C ASN A 347 -2.62 0.51 -33.69
N ARG A 348 -2.09 -0.14 -34.71
CA ARG A 348 -0.80 0.16 -35.31
C ARG A 348 -0.98 1.15 -36.46
N LYS A 349 -0.12 2.17 -36.54
CA LYS A 349 -0.18 3.17 -37.61
C LYS A 349 0.01 2.60 -39.03
N GLU A 350 0.75 1.50 -39.17
CA GLU A 350 1.10 0.96 -40.48
C GLU A 350 0.18 -0.16 -40.96
N ASN A 351 -0.67 -0.74 -40.13
CA ASN A 351 -1.59 -1.83 -40.46
C ASN A 351 -3.04 -1.43 -40.18
N ASN A 352 -3.81 -1.24 -41.24
CA ASN A 352 -5.27 -0.97 -41.15
C ASN A 352 -6.13 -2.19 -40.75
N ASN A 353 -5.53 -3.32 -40.40
CA ASN A 353 -6.24 -4.54 -39.98
C ASN A 353 -6.22 -4.68 -38.47
N GLU A 354 -7.12 -3.99 -37.78
CA GLU A 354 -7.23 -3.99 -36.31
C GLU A 354 -7.62 -5.35 -35.71
N ASP A 355 -8.36 -6.19 -36.46
CA ASP A 355 -8.98 -7.40 -35.91
C ASP A 355 -8.08 -8.66 -35.84
N ASN A 356 -6.88 -8.65 -36.45
CA ASN A 356 -6.02 -9.83 -36.57
C ASN A 356 -4.62 -9.67 -35.93
N ASP A 357 -4.40 -8.67 -35.08
CA ASP A 357 -3.12 -8.58 -34.36
C ASP A 357 -3.05 -9.66 -33.27
N SER A 358 -2.13 -10.63 -33.44
CA SER A 358 -1.89 -11.70 -32.47
C SER A 358 -1.50 -11.19 -31.06
N SER A 359 -1.10 -9.92 -30.96
CA SER A 359 -0.80 -9.25 -29.69
C SER A 359 -2.04 -8.85 -28.89
N ASN A 360 -3.22 -8.79 -29.55
CA ASN A 360 -4.50 -8.53 -28.91
C ASN A 360 -4.89 -9.70 -27.99
N GLY A 361 -5.58 -9.39 -26.91
CA GLY A 361 -6.03 -10.44 -26.01
C GLY A 361 -6.46 -9.97 -24.64
N ILE A 362 -6.73 -10.93 -23.77
CA ILE A 362 -7.11 -10.70 -22.39
C ILE A 362 -6.15 -11.48 -21.49
N GLN A 363 -5.68 -10.84 -20.43
CA GLN A 363 -4.86 -11.48 -19.42
C GLN A 363 -5.46 -11.28 -18.03
N LEU A 364 -5.36 -12.33 -17.22
CA LEU A 364 -5.89 -12.35 -15.85
C LEU A 364 -4.73 -12.36 -14.86
N TYR A 365 -4.88 -11.61 -13.78
CA TYR A 365 -3.92 -11.55 -12.70
C TYR A 365 -4.62 -11.64 -11.35
N LYS A 366 -3.88 -12.08 -10.35
CA LYS A 366 -4.33 -12.09 -8.97
C LYS A 366 -3.28 -11.42 -8.09
N ILE A 367 -3.64 -10.33 -7.44
CA ILE A 367 -2.84 -9.72 -6.38
C ILE A 367 -3.27 -10.39 -5.07
N SER A 368 -2.34 -11.02 -4.37
CA SER A 368 -2.60 -11.65 -3.06
C SER A 368 -1.40 -11.43 -2.14
N SER A 369 -1.67 -11.35 -0.85
CA SER A 369 -0.64 -11.31 0.20
C SER A 369 -0.04 -12.68 0.45
#